data_74067909b57b8bebb7cc026962a3eadc
#
_entry.id   74067909b57b8bebb7cc026962a3eadc
#
_cell.length_a   1.000
_cell.length_b   1.000
_cell.length_c   1.000
_cell.angle_alpha   90.00
_cell.angle_beta   90.00
_cell.angle_gamma   90.00
#
_symmetry.space_group_name_H-M   'P 1'
#
loop_
_entity.id
_entity.type
_entity.pdbx_description
1 polymer ?
#
loop_
_entity_poly.entity_id
_entity_poly.type
_entity_poly.pdbx_seq_one_letter_code
_entity_poly.pdbx_strand_id
1 'polypeptide(L)'
;MEWSAALNAKLLEIAQTKVALYDAYISEMEQMPADEAFLQQHRRSYGDRPLRVVYTGRHGVGSLLNQPPPSAEHTRYEDEVRRAQALWLTRSSNSRAIFADNSSEYVVFDAPNVVVDAIKDVYDVSRKPKGKTAP
;
A
#
# COMPACT_ATOMS: atom_id res chain seq x y z
N MET A 1 -13.42 -10.14 -0.28
CA MET A 1 -13.28 -11.23 -1.29
C MET A 1 -13.35 -12.55 -0.56
N GLU A 2 -14.29 -13.42 -0.91
CA GLU A 2 -14.30 -14.82 -0.43
C GLU A 2 -13.61 -15.69 -1.47
N TRP A 3 -12.53 -16.31 -1.07
CA TRP A 3 -11.85 -17.27 -1.93
C TRP A 3 -12.58 -18.61 -1.89
N SER A 4 -12.54 -19.35 -3.01
CA SER A 4 -13.17 -20.64 -3.04
C SER A 4 -12.55 -21.59 -2.01
N ALA A 5 -13.35 -22.52 -1.46
CA ALA A 5 -12.87 -23.52 -0.51
C ALA A 5 -11.66 -24.31 -1.05
N ALA A 6 -11.67 -24.62 -2.37
CA ALA A 6 -10.56 -25.31 -3.02
C ALA A 6 -9.26 -24.48 -3.02
N LEU A 7 -9.35 -23.17 -3.25
CA LEU A 7 -8.20 -22.30 -3.20
C LEU A 7 -7.65 -22.17 -1.76
N ASN A 8 -8.52 -22.02 -0.78
CA ASN A 8 -8.13 -21.98 0.62
C ASN A 8 -7.42 -23.27 1.06
N ALA A 9 -7.95 -24.44 0.68
CA ALA A 9 -7.31 -25.72 0.95
C ALA A 9 -5.93 -25.84 0.31
N LYS A 10 -5.78 -25.36 -0.93
CA LYS A 10 -4.48 -25.38 -1.62
C LYS A 10 -3.47 -24.44 -1.01
N LEU A 11 -3.88 -23.25 -0.59
CA LEU A 11 -3.00 -22.31 0.10
C LEU A 11 -2.54 -22.86 1.46
N LEU A 12 -3.43 -23.52 2.19
CA LEU A 12 -3.09 -24.15 3.45
C LEU A 12 -2.10 -25.30 3.24
N GLU A 13 -2.30 -26.15 2.24
CA GLU A 13 -1.34 -27.20 1.85
C GLU A 13 0.04 -26.61 1.54
N ILE A 14 0.10 -25.55 0.72
CA ILE A 14 1.36 -24.86 0.39
C ILE A 14 2.03 -24.34 1.67
N ALA A 15 1.28 -23.64 2.52
CA ALA A 15 1.82 -23.10 3.77
C ALA A 15 2.36 -24.20 4.71
N GLN A 16 1.76 -25.37 4.73
CA GLN A 16 2.17 -26.49 5.58
C GLN A 16 3.34 -27.32 5.00
N THR A 17 3.54 -27.31 3.69
CA THR A 17 4.48 -28.22 3.02
C THR A 17 5.71 -27.52 2.41
N LYS A 18 5.66 -26.21 2.19
CA LYS A 18 6.71 -25.47 1.52
C LYS A 18 7.56 -24.66 2.53
N VAL A 19 8.51 -25.33 3.18
CA VAL A 19 9.43 -24.71 4.16
C VAL A 19 10.16 -23.51 3.54
N ALA A 20 10.58 -23.62 2.29
CA ALA A 20 11.24 -22.52 1.57
C ALA A 20 10.42 -21.20 1.52
N LEU A 21 9.10 -21.26 1.68
CA LEU A 21 8.27 -20.06 1.80
C LEU A 21 8.58 -19.29 3.10
N TYR A 22 8.78 -20.02 4.19
CA TYR A 22 9.13 -19.43 5.49
C TYR A 22 10.57 -18.93 5.50
N ASP A 23 11.50 -19.66 4.87
CA ASP A 23 12.88 -19.23 4.73
C ASP A 23 12.97 -17.93 3.94
N ALA A 24 12.21 -17.82 2.84
CA ALA A 24 12.11 -16.58 2.05
C ALA A 24 11.55 -15.42 2.90
N TYR A 25 10.46 -15.66 3.62
CA TYR A 25 9.86 -14.65 4.50
C TYR A 25 10.83 -14.17 5.60
N ILE A 26 11.53 -15.10 6.25
CA ILE A 26 12.52 -14.77 7.27
C ILE A 26 13.65 -13.93 6.66
N SER A 27 14.18 -14.36 5.50
CA SER A 27 15.23 -13.62 4.79
C SER A 27 14.80 -12.20 4.43
N GLU A 28 13.55 -12.00 3.98
CA GLU A 28 13.00 -10.68 3.71
C GLU A 28 12.93 -9.83 4.99
N MET A 29 12.46 -10.41 6.10
CA MET A 29 12.39 -9.72 7.39
C MET A 29 13.77 -9.30 7.91
N GLU A 30 14.76 -10.15 7.77
CA GLU A 30 16.15 -9.87 8.17
C GLU A 30 16.77 -8.75 7.32
N GLN A 31 16.41 -8.65 6.05
CA GLN A 31 16.91 -7.62 5.12
C GLN A 31 16.21 -6.26 5.30
N MET A 32 14.98 -6.22 5.81
CA MET A 32 14.18 -4.99 5.94
C MET A 32 14.92 -3.81 6.58
N PRO A 33 15.68 -3.95 7.70
CA PRO A 33 16.39 -2.81 8.29
C PRO A 33 17.43 -2.20 7.37
N ALA A 34 18.14 -3.03 6.59
CA ALA A 34 19.14 -2.57 5.63
C ALA A 34 18.47 -1.85 4.44
N ASP A 35 17.37 -2.38 3.94
CA ASP A 35 16.57 -1.78 2.85
C ASP A 35 15.96 -0.45 3.30
N GLU A 36 15.45 -0.37 4.52
CA GLU A 36 14.93 0.86 5.09
C GLU A 36 16.01 1.94 5.19
N ALA A 37 17.18 1.60 5.71
CA ALA A 37 18.32 2.52 5.79
C ALA A 37 18.76 2.99 4.40
N PHE A 38 18.82 2.09 3.42
CA PHE A 38 19.12 2.43 2.04
C PHE A 38 18.06 3.40 1.45
N LEU A 39 16.79 3.10 1.61
CA LEU A 39 15.70 3.94 1.13
C LEU A 39 15.70 5.32 1.81
N GLN A 40 16.03 5.39 3.09
CA GLN A 40 16.15 6.67 3.81
C GLN A 40 17.25 7.55 3.24
N GLN A 41 18.42 6.98 2.96
CA GLN A 41 19.57 7.68 2.38
C GLN A 41 19.32 8.13 0.92
N HIS A 42 18.53 7.37 0.17
CA HIS A 42 18.27 7.60 -1.25
C HIS A 42 16.91 8.27 -1.51
N ARG A 43 16.30 8.83 -0.51
CA ARG A 43 15.03 9.55 -0.64
C ARG A 43 15.18 10.74 -1.59
N ARG A 44 14.42 10.74 -2.67
CA ARG A 44 14.39 11.82 -3.66
C ARG A 44 13.00 12.42 -3.78
N SER A 45 12.94 13.71 -4.07
CA SER A 45 11.70 14.36 -4.49
C SER A 45 11.35 13.93 -5.91
N TYR A 46 10.06 13.78 -6.19
CA TYR A 46 9.53 13.60 -7.53
C TYR A 46 9.25 14.95 -8.23
N GLY A 47 9.57 16.08 -7.58
CA GLY A 47 9.30 17.40 -8.11
C GLY A 47 7.81 17.67 -8.26
N ASP A 48 7.39 18.02 -9.47
CA ASP A 48 5.99 18.30 -9.83
C ASP A 48 5.27 17.11 -10.52
N ARG A 49 5.88 15.93 -10.52
CA ARG A 49 5.27 14.74 -11.13
C ARG A 49 3.99 14.36 -10.38
N PRO A 50 2.89 14.05 -11.08
CA PRO A 50 1.67 13.64 -10.40
C PRO A 50 1.90 12.36 -9.59
N LEU A 51 1.55 12.41 -8.32
CA LEU A 51 1.62 11.30 -7.38
C LEU A 51 0.25 11.10 -6.74
N ARG A 52 -0.25 9.87 -6.76
CA ARG A 52 -1.50 9.49 -6.09
C ARG A 52 -1.18 8.43 -5.05
N VAL A 53 -1.51 8.71 -3.81
CA VAL A 53 -1.31 7.79 -2.69
C VAL A 53 -2.69 7.26 -2.29
N VAL A 54 -2.90 5.97 -2.49
CA VAL A 54 -4.16 5.31 -2.11
C VAL A 54 -4.03 4.81 -0.69
N TYR A 55 -4.89 5.30 0.18
CA TYR A 55 -5.00 4.88 1.57
C TYR A 55 -6.09 3.83 1.69
N THR A 56 -5.77 2.72 2.35
CA THR A 56 -6.74 1.68 2.66
C THR A 56 -7.30 1.89 4.07
N GLY A 57 -8.54 1.52 4.29
CA GLY A 57 -9.22 1.73 5.58
C GLY A 57 -9.00 0.59 6.57
N ARG A 58 -8.53 -0.57 6.07
CA ARG A 58 -8.31 -1.76 6.90
C ARG A 58 -6.88 -2.26 6.71
N HIS A 59 -6.07 -2.16 7.74
CA HIS A 59 -4.69 -2.60 7.74
C HIS A 59 -4.49 -3.83 8.61
N GLY A 60 -3.50 -4.64 8.24
CA GLY A 60 -3.03 -5.78 9.01
C GLY A 60 -3.61 -7.12 8.60
N VAL A 61 -2.91 -8.16 9.00
CA VAL A 61 -3.24 -9.58 8.73
C VAL A 61 -4.65 -9.95 9.19
N GLY A 62 -5.18 -9.19 10.12
CA GLY A 62 -6.49 -9.39 10.68
C GLY A 62 -7.66 -9.11 9.74
N SER A 63 -7.46 -8.40 8.64
CA SER A 63 -8.52 -8.20 7.66
C SER A 63 -8.92 -9.48 6.94
N LEU A 64 -8.05 -10.50 6.94
CA LEU A 64 -8.29 -11.82 6.36
C LEU A 64 -8.93 -12.80 7.35
N LEU A 65 -8.85 -12.53 8.63
CA LEU A 65 -9.37 -13.36 9.70
C LEU A 65 -10.43 -12.55 10.45
N ASN A 66 -11.62 -13.07 10.65
CA ASN A 66 -12.67 -12.44 11.47
C ASN A 66 -12.09 -12.02 12.83
N GLN A 67 -11.61 -10.79 12.94
CA GLN A 67 -10.94 -10.30 14.14
C GLN A 67 -11.92 -9.60 15.10
N PRO A 68 -11.62 -9.66 16.40
CA PRO A 68 -12.33 -8.87 17.40
C PRO A 68 -12.20 -7.36 17.10
N PRO A 69 -13.07 -6.54 17.68
CA PRO A 69 -13.00 -5.09 17.51
C PRO A 69 -11.60 -4.58 17.86
N PRO A 70 -11.13 -3.53 17.18
CA PRO A 70 -9.75 -3.06 17.31
C PRO A 70 -9.42 -2.70 18.78
N SER A 71 -8.32 -3.26 19.25
CA SER A 71 -7.74 -2.88 20.55
C SER A 71 -7.13 -1.47 20.46
N ALA A 72 -6.84 -0.86 21.62
CA ALA A 72 -6.12 0.43 21.65
C ALA A 72 -4.75 0.34 20.96
N GLU A 73 -4.10 -0.81 21.02
CA GLU A 73 -2.83 -1.08 20.32
C GLU A 73 -3.02 -1.11 18.81
N HIS A 74 -4.08 -1.75 18.34
CA HIS A 74 -4.42 -1.76 16.92
C HIS A 74 -4.70 -0.34 16.39
N THR A 75 -5.46 0.46 17.13
CA THR A 75 -5.73 1.86 16.75
C THR A 75 -4.43 2.67 16.67
N ARG A 76 -3.51 2.48 17.61
CA ARG A 76 -2.21 3.14 17.60
C ARG A 76 -1.38 2.73 16.38
N TYR A 77 -1.36 1.44 16.04
CA TYR A 77 -0.70 0.92 14.84
C TYR A 77 -1.29 1.55 13.57
N GLU A 78 -2.60 1.61 13.43
CA GLU A 78 -3.28 2.25 12.30
C GLU A 78 -2.89 3.72 12.15
N ASP A 79 -2.82 4.47 13.26
CA ASP A 79 -2.41 5.87 13.26
C ASP A 79 -0.94 6.03 12.82
N GLU A 80 -0.06 5.13 13.23
CA GLU A 80 1.35 5.14 12.82
C GLU A 80 1.50 4.83 11.32
N VAL A 81 0.75 3.85 10.82
CA VAL A 81 0.71 3.52 9.38
C VAL A 81 0.21 4.73 8.57
N ARG A 82 -0.87 5.37 8.99
CA ARG A 82 -1.39 6.58 8.32
C ARG A 82 -0.38 7.73 8.30
N ARG A 83 0.33 7.96 9.40
CA ARG A 83 1.40 8.97 9.46
C ARG A 83 2.53 8.65 8.50
N ALA A 84 2.98 7.39 8.46
CA ALA A 84 4.02 6.95 7.55
C ALA A 84 3.59 7.11 6.08
N GLN A 85 2.36 6.75 5.76
CA GLN A 85 1.79 6.93 4.42
C GLN A 85 1.70 8.42 4.03
N ALA A 86 1.35 9.30 4.97
CA ALA A 86 1.27 10.74 4.70
C ALA A 86 2.61 11.35 4.25
N LEU A 87 3.74 10.76 4.65
CA LEU A 87 5.06 11.19 4.19
C LEU A 87 5.24 11.03 2.66
N TRP A 88 4.51 10.12 2.01
CA TRP A 88 4.55 10.00 0.57
C TRP A 88 4.02 11.24 -0.15
N LEU A 89 3.02 11.92 0.43
CA LEU A 89 2.46 13.13 -0.15
C LEU A 89 3.48 14.28 -0.22
N THR A 90 4.49 14.27 0.64
CA THR A 90 5.56 15.28 0.63
C THR A 90 6.58 15.08 -0.50
N ARG A 91 6.50 13.94 -1.22
CA ARG A 91 7.46 13.59 -2.27
C ARG A 91 7.23 14.31 -3.59
N SER A 92 6.05 14.87 -3.79
CA SER A 92 5.70 15.63 -4.98
C SER A 92 4.86 16.84 -4.60
N SER A 93 5.13 17.99 -5.25
CA SER A 93 4.25 19.15 -5.14
C SER A 93 2.89 18.94 -5.83
N ASN A 94 2.76 17.88 -6.64
CA ASN A 94 1.53 17.48 -7.31
C ASN A 94 1.04 16.13 -6.78
N SER A 95 1.03 15.99 -5.46
CA SER A 95 0.54 14.80 -4.77
C SER A 95 -0.92 14.95 -4.35
N ARG A 96 -1.65 13.82 -4.31
CA ARG A 96 -3.02 13.74 -3.80
C ARG A 96 -3.23 12.43 -3.08
N ALA A 97 -3.93 12.50 -1.94
CA ALA A 97 -4.47 11.34 -1.23
C ALA A 97 -5.78 10.88 -1.88
N ILE A 98 -5.97 9.58 -1.94
CA ILE A 98 -7.22 8.93 -2.35
C ILE A 98 -7.55 7.89 -1.27
N PHE A 99 -8.78 7.88 -0.78
CA PHE A 99 -9.20 7.01 0.32
C PHE A 99 -10.07 5.87 -0.20
N ALA A 100 -9.67 4.64 0.15
CA ALA A 100 -10.42 3.41 -0.09
C ALA A 100 -10.83 2.80 1.26
N ASP A 101 -11.68 3.52 2.00
CA ASP A 101 -12.00 3.25 3.41
C ASP A 101 -12.54 1.83 3.67
N ASN A 102 -13.20 1.23 2.69
CA ASN A 102 -13.74 -0.13 2.79
C ASN A 102 -12.80 -1.22 2.27
N SER A 103 -11.61 -0.84 1.82
CA SER A 103 -10.60 -1.76 1.29
C SER A 103 -9.65 -2.25 2.36
N SER A 104 -9.20 -3.49 2.24
CA SER A 104 -8.01 -4.01 2.88
C SER A 104 -6.75 -3.55 2.15
N GLU A 105 -5.59 -4.08 2.55
CA GLU A 105 -4.31 -3.89 1.85
C GLU A 105 -4.35 -4.36 0.37
N TYR A 106 -5.29 -5.24 0.03
CA TYR A 106 -5.51 -5.74 -1.33
C TYR A 106 -6.43 -4.83 -2.16
N VAL A 107 -6.17 -3.54 -2.17
CA VAL A 107 -7.02 -2.52 -2.81
C VAL A 107 -7.34 -2.81 -4.29
N VAL A 108 -6.41 -3.45 -5.00
CA VAL A 108 -6.62 -3.83 -6.42
C VAL A 108 -7.76 -4.83 -6.60
N PHE A 109 -8.09 -5.61 -5.57
CA PHE A 109 -9.17 -6.58 -5.58
C PHE A 109 -10.44 -6.05 -4.90
N ASP A 110 -10.28 -5.32 -3.79
CA ASP A 110 -11.40 -4.82 -3.01
C ASP A 110 -12.06 -3.59 -3.62
N ALA A 111 -11.25 -2.70 -4.22
CA ALA A 111 -11.68 -1.43 -4.79
C ALA A 111 -10.97 -1.12 -6.13
N PRO A 112 -11.09 -1.99 -7.15
CA PRO A 112 -10.37 -1.85 -8.43
C PRO A 112 -10.64 -0.51 -9.13
N ASN A 113 -11.86 0.02 -9.00
CA ASN A 113 -12.20 1.30 -9.61
C ASN A 113 -11.40 2.46 -9.03
N VAL A 114 -11.12 2.45 -7.72
CA VAL A 114 -10.28 3.47 -7.06
C VAL A 114 -8.88 3.47 -7.67
N VAL A 115 -8.32 2.29 -7.93
CA VAL A 115 -6.99 2.14 -8.55
C VAL A 115 -7.01 2.63 -10.00
N VAL A 116 -8.03 2.22 -10.77
CA VAL A 116 -8.19 2.64 -12.18
C VAL A 116 -8.33 4.15 -12.28
N ASP A 117 -9.14 4.77 -11.42
CA ASP A 117 -9.37 6.22 -11.44
C ASP A 117 -8.10 6.99 -11.00
N ALA A 118 -7.33 6.46 -10.05
CA ALA A 118 -6.04 7.02 -9.68
C ALA A 118 -5.05 7.00 -10.86
N ILE A 119 -4.99 5.89 -11.61
CA ILE A 119 -4.13 5.76 -12.79
C ILE A 119 -4.57 6.74 -13.89
N LYS A 120 -5.88 6.86 -14.15
CA LYS A 120 -6.42 7.80 -15.12
C LYS A 120 -6.09 9.24 -14.76
N ASP A 121 -6.27 9.62 -13.48
CA ASP A 121 -5.94 10.97 -13.02
C ASP A 121 -4.45 11.31 -13.22
N VAL A 122 -3.55 10.38 -12.88
CA VAL A 122 -2.10 10.54 -13.16
C VAL A 122 -1.84 10.70 -14.65
N TYR A 123 -2.44 9.86 -15.47
CA TYR A 123 -2.29 9.91 -16.92
C TYR A 123 -2.76 11.24 -17.51
N ASP A 124 -3.97 11.68 -17.13
CA ASP A 124 -4.56 12.92 -17.64
C ASP A 124 -3.79 14.16 -17.20
N VAL A 125 -3.34 14.20 -15.95
CA VAL A 125 -2.52 15.30 -15.43
C VAL A 125 -1.16 15.35 -16.09
N SER A 126 -0.54 14.20 -16.36
CA SER A 126 0.79 14.15 -16.99
C SER A 126 0.80 14.57 -18.46
N ARG A 127 -0.38 14.53 -19.13
CA ARG A 127 -0.54 14.95 -20.53
C ARG A 127 -0.93 16.41 -20.71
N LYS A 128 -1.34 17.08 -19.64
CA LYS A 128 -1.62 18.51 -19.74
C LYS A 128 -0.33 19.26 -20.07
N PRO A 129 -0.33 20.11 -21.11
CA PRO A 129 0.85 20.92 -21.40
C PRO A 129 1.20 21.74 -20.15
N LYS A 130 2.44 21.64 -19.70
CA LYS A 130 2.93 22.54 -18.65
C LYS A 130 2.74 23.97 -19.18
N GLY A 131 1.84 24.72 -18.58
CA GLY A 131 1.63 26.12 -18.95
C GLY A 131 3.01 26.80 -18.97
N LYS A 132 3.35 27.42 -20.11
CA LYS A 132 4.50 28.31 -20.15
C LYS A 132 4.25 29.35 -19.06
N THR A 133 5.05 29.32 -17.99
CA THR A 133 5.16 30.46 -17.10
C THR A 133 5.51 31.63 -18.01
N ALA A 134 4.58 32.57 -18.16
CA ALA A 134 4.87 33.82 -18.84
C ALA A 134 6.03 34.51 -18.15
N PRO A 135 6.90 35.15 -18.89
CA PRO A 135 8.07 35.84 -18.39
C PRO A 135 7.72 36.95 -17.40
#